data_8f37d945ca129ff84176f2515511e448
#
_entry.id   8f37d945ca129ff84176f2515511e448
#
_cell.length_a   1.000
_cell.length_b   1.000
_cell.length_c   1.000
_cell.angle_alpha   90.00
_cell.angle_beta   90.00
_cell.angle_gamma   90.00
#
_symmetry.space_group_name_H-M   'P 1'
#
loop_
_entity.id
_entity.type
_entity.pdbx_description
1 polymer ?
#
loop_
_entity_poly.entity_id
_entity_poly.type
_entity_poly.pdbx_seq_one_letter_code
_entity_poly.pdbx_strand_id
1 'polypeptide(L)'
;MHRFDYSKSAQKVMEPEVVSLLMAVQEYKGRVHVREQAAPALLETLREIAKIQSTEASNRIEGIVTTSPRLKALVQQKTTPRNRSEEEIAGYRDVLNTVHENYQYISPLPPYILQMHRDLYAYSGRGGEWKRTDNIISETDARGNRHVRFEPVPAYRTADAMESLCTAFREALQNRVAEPLVLIPLFILDFLCIHPFADGNGRMSRLLTTLLLNRSGYDVGRYISLEHIIDSAKEGYYGSLQASSAGWHENRADYVPFVRYFLGVLIKAYTELELRMNAVGTAKTSKPGRVKALFAQSLGPLKKSDIAEKCPDISLTTIERALHALQGEGYIVRIGKGRATAYVRKDA
;
A
#
# COMPACT_ATOMS: atom_id res chain seq x y z
N MET A 1 -6.21 27.78 -13.43
CA MET A 1 -5.30 26.90 -12.68
C MET A 1 -6.02 26.42 -11.44
N HIS A 2 -5.91 25.13 -11.13
CA HIS A 2 -6.51 24.56 -9.91
C HIS A 2 -5.99 25.28 -8.65
N ARG A 3 -6.85 25.50 -7.67
CA ARG A 3 -6.52 26.14 -6.39
C ARG A 3 -6.59 25.10 -5.28
N PHE A 4 -5.49 24.93 -4.56
CA PHE A 4 -5.40 23.98 -3.44
C PHE A 4 -5.99 24.58 -2.15
N ASP A 5 -7.32 24.60 -2.06
CA ASP A 5 -8.05 25.08 -0.88
C ASP A 5 -8.52 23.88 -0.04
N TYR A 6 -7.62 23.37 0.80
CA TYR A 6 -7.91 22.23 1.65
C TYR A 6 -8.97 22.49 2.72
N SER A 7 -9.15 23.75 3.14
CA SER A 7 -10.22 24.11 4.06
C SER A 7 -11.59 23.85 3.44
N LYS A 8 -11.79 24.37 2.24
CA LYS A 8 -13.03 24.18 1.49
C LYS A 8 -13.23 22.73 1.02
N SER A 9 -12.17 22.10 0.54
CA SER A 9 -12.24 20.72 0.06
C SER A 9 -12.53 19.74 1.20
N ALA A 10 -11.90 19.91 2.37
CA ALA A 10 -12.17 19.10 3.55
C ALA A 10 -13.62 19.24 4.03
N GLN A 11 -14.17 20.47 4.06
CA GLN A 11 -15.58 20.66 4.42
C GLN A 11 -16.54 19.92 3.50
N LYS A 12 -16.26 19.90 2.19
CA LYS A 12 -17.10 19.22 1.19
C LYS A 12 -17.11 17.70 1.34
N VAL A 13 -15.99 17.10 1.76
CA VAL A 13 -15.89 15.63 1.89
C VAL A 13 -16.41 15.10 3.21
N MET A 14 -16.74 15.96 4.19
CA MET A 14 -17.24 15.54 5.51
C MET A 14 -18.72 15.15 5.48
N GLU A 15 -19.06 14.18 4.62
CA GLU A 15 -20.36 13.55 4.55
C GLU A 15 -20.54 12.50 5.68
N PRO A 16 -21.77 12.17 6.07
CA PRO A 16 -22.04 11.19 7.13
C PRO A 16 -21.32 9.85 6.94
N GLU A 17 -21.21 9.37 5.70
CA GLU A 17 -20.50 8.11 5.39
C GLU A 17 -18.99 8.26 5.62
N VAL A 18 -18.37 9.34 5.18
CA VAL A 18 -16.94 9.60 5.42
C VAL A 18 -16.64 9.71 6.91
N VAL A 19 -17.50 10.40 7.66
CA VAL A 19 -17.40 10.50 9.13
C VAL A 19 -17.46 9.10 9.76
N SER A 20 -18.39 8.25 9.34
CA SER A 20 -18.51 6.88 9.83
C SER A 20 -17.25 6.05 9.53
N LEU A 21 -16.67 6.18 8.35
CA LEU A 21 -15.43 5.51 7.97
C LEU A 21 -14.23 6.00 8.80
N LEU A 22 -14.13 7.31 9.05
CA LEU A 22 -13.09 7.89 9.91
C LEU A 22 -13.17 7.34 11.34
N MET A 23 -14.38 7.28 11.90
CA MET A 23 -14.61 6.70 13.22
C MET A 23 -14.21 5.21 13.26
N ALA A 24 -14.56 4.46 12.23
CA ALA A 24 -14.18 3.05 12.13
C ALA A 24 -12.64 2.87 12.08
N VAL A 25 -11.91 3.69 11.31
CA VAL A 25 -10.43 3.64 11.29
C VAL A 25 -9.86 3.92 12.68
N GLN A 26 -10.37 4.92 13.40
CA GLN A 26 -9.90 5.26 14.75
C GLN A 26 -10.18 4.13 15.75
N GLU A 27 -11.34 3.50 15.68
CA GLU A 27 -11.70 2.36 16.52
C GLU A 27 -10.76 1.18 16.28
N TYR A 28 -10.54 0.80 15.02
CA TYR A 28 -9.62 -0.29 14.67
C TYR A 28 -8.19 0.01 15.11
N LYS A 29 -7.70 1.24 14.87
CA LYS A 29 -6.39 1.69 15.32
C LYS A 29 -6.25 1.52 16.84
N GLY A 30 -7.24 1.97 17.61
CA GLY A 30 -7.25 1.82 19.07
C GLY A 30 -7.18 0.35 19.51
N ARG A 31 -7.97 -0.55 18.89
CA ARG A 31 -7.94 -1.99 19.20
C ARG A 31 -6.60 -2.66 18.90
N VAL A 32 -5.97 -2.27 17.79
CA VAL A 32 -4.64 -2.79 17.40
C VAL A 32 -3.58 -2.29 18.38
N HIS A 33 -3.56 -1.00 18.68
CA HIS A 33 -2.57 -0.39 19.56
C HIS A 33 -2.46 -1.07 20.95
N VAL A 34 -3.59 -1.43 21.55
CA VAL A 34 -3.61 -2.15 22.84
C VAL A 34 -2.89 -3.51 22.76
N ARG A 35 -2.81 -4.12 21.59
CA ARG A 35 -2.26 -5.48 21.38
C ARG A 35 -0.84 -5.50 20.83
N GLU A 36 -0.34 -4.38 20.30
CA GLU A 36 1.01 -4.29 19.72
C GLU A 36 2.11 -4.72 20.67
N GLN A 37 2.02 -4.29 21.92
CA GLN A 37 3.00 -4.63 22.96
C GLN A 37 3.03 -6.12 23.31
N ALA A 38 1.96 -6.85 23.03
CA ALA A 38 1.82 -8.28 23.36
C ALA A 38 2.42 -9.23 22.30
N ALA A 39 2.76 -8.75 21.09
CA ALA A 39 3.16 -9.60 19.98
C ALA A 39 4.32 -9.03 19.13
N PRO A 40 5.46 -8.59 19.72
CA PRO A 40 6.53 -7.92 18.98
C PRO A 40 7.17 -8.81 17.90
N ALA A 41 7.35 -10.11 18.14
CA ALA A 41 7.91 -11.04 17.17
C ALA A 41 6.98 -11.26 15.95
N LEU A 42 5.66 -11.23 16.17
CA LEU A 42 4.70 -11.27 15.07
C LEU A 42 4.81 -10.00 14.22
N LEU A 43 4.83 -8.83 14.84
CA LEU A 43 4.90 -7.56 14.15
C LEU A 43 6.18 -7.44 13.31
N GLU A 44 7.31 -7.93 13.80
CA GLU A 44 8.55 -7.98 13.01
C GLU A 44 8.41 -8.88 11.78
N THR A 45 7.83 -10.07 11.95
CA THR A 45 7.52 -10.96 10.82
C THR A 45 6.60 -10.30 9.82
N LEU A 46 5.55 -9.61 10.28
CA LEU A 46 4.59 -8.91 9.41
C LEU A 46 5.24 -7.76 8.65
N ARG A 47 6.20 -7.04 9.26
CA ARG A 47 6.96 -6.00 8.54
C ARG A 47 7.70 -6.54 7.34
N GLU A 48 8.42 -7.64 7.50
CA GLU A 48 9.14 -8.26 6.39
C GLU A 48 8.20 -8.75 5.29
N ILE A 49 7.05 -9.31 5.67
CA ILE A 49 6.00 -9.72 4.74
C ILE A 49 5.44 -8.50 3.99
N ALA A 50 5.06 -7.46 4.71
CA ALA A 50 4.49 -6.25 4.13
C ALA A 50 5.45 -5.58 3.15
N LYS A 51 6.75 -5.49 3.46
CA LYS A 51 7.77 -4.93 2.55
C LYS A 51 7.81 -5.69 1.21
N ILE A 52 7.80 -7.03 1.25
CA ILE A 52 7.82 -7.84 0.03
C ILE A 52 6.53 -7.62 -0.76
N GLN A 53 5.37 -7.68 -0.12
CA GLN A 53 4.07 -7.51 -0.76
C GLN A 53 3.89 -6.10 -1.32
N SER A 54 4.29 -5.05 -0.58
CA SER A 54 4.21 -3.66 -1.03
C SER A 54 5.10 -3.41 -2.25
N THR A 55 6.34 -3.93 -2.21
CA THR A 55 7.27 -3.81 -3.34
C THR A 55 6.72 -4.54 -4.57
N GLU A 56 6.18 -5.75 -4.40
CA GLU A 56 5.58 -6.52 -5.48
C GLU A 56 4.36 -5.82 -6.08
N ALA A 57 3.37 -5.54 -5.23
CA ALA A 57 2.08 -5.04 -5.66
C ALA A 57 2.18 -3.66 -6.30
N SER A 58 2.95 -2.73 -5.71
CA SER A 58 3.11 -1.39 -6.28
C SER A 58 3.74 -1.41 -7.66
N ASN A 59 4.71 -2.28 -7.90
CA ASN A 59 5.32 -2.43 -9.22
C ASN A 59 4.40 -3.18 -10.20
N ARG A 60 3.67 -4.21 -9.74
CA ARG A 60 2.70 -4.96 -10.56
C ARG A 60 1.53 -4.10 -11.04
N ILE A 61 1.05 -3.15 -10.23
CA ILE A 61 0.04 -2.16 -10.64
C ILE A 61 0.49 -1.41 -11.90
N GLU A 62 1.78 -1.11 -12.02
CA GLU A 62 2.39 -0.44 -13.19
C GLU A 62 2.87 -1.42 -14.28
N GLY A 63 2.57 -2.72 -14.15
CA GLY A 63 2.99 -3.74 -15.12
C GLY A 63 4.46 -4.18 -15.00
N ILE A 64 5.16 -3.78 -13.93
CA ILE A 64 6.55 -4.14 -13.67
C ILE A 64 6.57 -5.41 -12.83
N VAL A 65 7.10 -6.49 -13.39
CA VAL A 65 7.08 -7.82 -12.78
C VAL A 65 8.43 -8.52 -12.85
N THR A 66 8.66 -9.44 -11.90
CA THR A 66 9.74 -10.44 -11.91
C THR A 66 9.23 -11.74 -11.30
N THR A 67 10.03 -12.80 -11.30
CA THR A 67 9.62 -14.07 -10.67
C THR A 67 9.63 -13.95 -9.14
N SER A 68 8.72 -14.67 -8.46
CA SER A 68 8.60 -14.60 -7.00
C SER A 68 9.92 -14.91 -6.24
N PRO A 69 10.76 -15.90 -6.64
CA PRO A 69 12.05 -16.11 -6.00
C PRO A 69 13.01 -14.91 -6.17
N ARG A 70 13.02 -14.29 -7.36
CA ARG A 70 13.86 -13.11 -7.64
C ARG A 70 13.38 -11.90 -6.85
N LEU A 71 12.07 -11.65 -6.83
CA LEU A 71 11.46 -10.60 -6.04
C LEU A 71 11.90 -10.70 -4.57
N LYS A 72 11.70 -11.86 -3.95
CA LYS A 72 12.08 -12.08 -2.55
C LYS A 72 13.57 -11.84 -2.31
N ALA A 73 14.44 -12.33 -3.20
CA ALA A 73 15.87 -12.12 -3.10
C ALA A 73 16.27 -10.65 -3.27
N LEU A 74 15.61 -9.91 -4.18
CA LEU A 74 15.82 -8.47 -4.36
C LEU A 74 15.39 -7.69 -3.12
N VAL A 75 14.19 -7.95 -2.58
CA VAL A 75 13.67 -7.24 -1.41
C VAL A 75 14.54 -7.52 -0.17
N GLN A 76 15.04 -8.74 -0.01
CA GLN A 76 15.96 -9.13 1.05
C GLN A 76 17.42 -8.72 0.79
N GLN A 77 17.70 -7.98 -0.29
CA GLN A 77 19.05 -7.54 -0.69
C GLN A 77 20.07 -8.69 -0.87
N LYS A 78 19.58 -9.90 -1.18
CA LYS A 78 20.44 -11.09 -1.40
C LYS A 78 20.92 -11.22 -2.83
N THR A 79 20.55 -10.28 -3.72
CA THR A 79 20.93 -10.27 -5.12
C THR A 79 20.85 -8.85 -5.69
N THR A 80 21.52 -8.62 -6.81
CA THR A 80 21.48 -7.37 -7.57
C THR A 80 20.47 -7.46 -8.72
N PRO A 81 19.90 -6.31 -9.17
CA PRO A 81 19.04 -6.25 -10.35
C PRO A 81 19.77 -6.73 -11.62
N ARG A 82 19.05 -7.37 -12.55
CA ARG A 82 19.57 -7.90 -13.81
C ARG A 82 18.98 -7.24 -15.05
N ASN A 83 17.87 -6.55 -14.88
CA ASN A 83 17.16 -5.87 -15.96
C ASN A 83 16.39 -4.67 -15.41
N ARG A 84 15.82 -3.86 -16.31
CA ARG A 84 15.08 -2.65 -15.98
C ARG A 84 13.95 -2.89 -14.95
N SER A 85 13.15 -3.95 -15.11
CA SER A 85 12.06 -4.25 -14.16
C SER A 85 12.60 -4.52 -12.75
N GLU A 86 13.69 -5.26 -12.62
CA GLU A 86 14.33 -5.53 -11.34
C GLU A 86 15.01 -4.27 -10.74
N GLU A 87 15.54 -3.37 -11.58
CA GLU A 87 16.07 -2.07 -11.16
C GLU A 87 14.98 -1.20 -10.54
N GLU A 88 13.82 -1.14 -11.19
CA GLU A 88 12.66 -0.36 -10.71
C GLU A 88 12.06 -0.98 -9.41
N ILE A 89 12.04 -2.32 -9.31
CA ILE A 89 11.65 -3.03 -8.08
C ILE A 89 12.62 -2.73 -6.94
N ALA A 90 13.93 -2.76 -7.19
CA ALA A 90 14.96 -2.48 -6.19
C ALA A 90 14.89 -1.03 -5.71
N GLY A 91 14.72 -0.07 -6.63
CA GLY A 91 14.55 1.34 -6.30
C GLY A 91 13.30 1.58 -5.43
N TYR A 92 12.16 0.97 -5.77
CA TYR A 92 10.95 1.06 -4.94
C TYR A 92 11.19 0.53 -3.52
N ARG A 93 11.82 -0.66 -3.39
CA ARG A 93 12.20 -1.24 -2.10
C ARG A 93 13.04 -0.27 -1.26
N ASP A 94 14.04 0.37 -1.86
CA ASP A 94 14.95 1.25 -1.14
C ASP A 94 14.24 2.50 -0.63
N VAL A 95 13.40 3.12 -1.47
CA VAL A 95 12.57 4.26 -1.02
C VAL A 95 11.57 3.85 0.06
N LEU A 96 10.93 2.69 -0.08
CA LEU A 96 10.00 2.18 0.94
C LEU A 96 10.72 1.95 2.29
N ASN A 97 11.92 1.37 2.28
CA ASN A 97 12.72 1.21 3.49
C ASN A 97 13.07 2.57 4.11
N THR A 98 13.54 3.52 3.29
CA THR A 98 13.84 4.89 3.74
C THR A 98 12.62 5.55 4.38
N VAL A 99 11.45 5.41 3.77
CA VAL A 99 10.17 5.92 4.32
C VAL A 99 9.87 5.26 5.67
N HIS A 100 9.97 3.93 5.78
CA HIS A 100 9.67 3.23 7.03
C HIS A 100 10.63 3.58 8.18
N GLU A 101 11.90 3.85 7.88
CA GLU A 101 12.93 4.12 8.88
C GLU A 101 13.02 5.61 9.24
N ASN A 102 12.77 6.51 8.27
CA ASN A 102 13.08 7.92 8.37
C ASN A 102 11.88 8.86 8.15
N TYR A 103 10.63 8.35 8.15
CA TYR A 103 9.43 9.17 7.86
C TYR A 103 9.33 10.45 8.69
N GLN A 104 9.86 10.47 9.92
CA GLN A 104 9.82 11.63 10.80
C GLN A 104 10.61 12.83 10.24
N TYR A 105 11.67 12.54 9.49
CA TYR A 105 12.60 13.55 8.93
C TYR A 105 12.27 13.94 7.49
N ILE A 106 11.43 13.18 6.80
CA ILE A 106 11.06 13.42 5.41
C ILE A 106 9.80 14.29 5.36
N SER A 107 9.93 15.54 4.95
CA SER A 107 8.78 16.44 4.76
C SER A 107 8.19 16.30 3.35
N PRO A 108 6.86 16.42 3.18
CA PRO A 108 6.22 16.38 1.85
C PRO A 108 6.42 17.73 1.12
N LEU A 109 7.66 18.07 0.83
CA LEU A 109 8.10 19.27 0.11
C LEU A 109 8.77 18.88 -1.20
N PRO A 110 8.76 19.75 -2.21
CA PRO A 110 9.33 19.47 -3.53
C PRO A 110 10.74 18.87 -3.52
N PRO A 111 11.73 19.37 -2.74
CA PRO A 111 13.07 18.79 -2.72
C PRO A 111 13.09 17.32 -2.25
N TYR A 112 12.29 16.97 -1.22
CA TYR A 112 12.22 15.61 -0.72
C TYR A 112 11.48 14.69 -1.70
N ILE A 113 10.44 15.18 -2.37
CA ILE A 113 9.69 14.43 -3.39
C ILE A 113 10.61 14.15 -4.60
N LEU A 114 11.40 15.12 -5.03
CA LEU A 114 12.41 14.95 -6.07
C LEU A 114 13.50 13.96 -5.65
N GLN A 115 13.96 14.01 -4.39
CA GLN A 115 14.92 13.05 -3.87
C GLN A 115 14.35 11.63 -3.86
N MET A 116 13.14 11.43 -3.33
CA MET A 116 12.48 10.12 -3.35
C MET A 116 12.34 9.59 -4.78
N HIS A 117 12.01 10.43 -5.75
CA HIS A 117 11.93 10.04 -7.15
C HIS A 117 13.30 9.72 -7.75
N ARG A 118 14.37 10.43 -7.35
CA ARG A 118 15.74 10.09 -7.72
C ARG A 118 16.14 8.72 -7.21
N ASP A 119 15.81 8.44 -5.94
CA ASP A 119 16.13 7.18 -5.29
C ASP A 119 15.32 6.02 -5.88
N LEU A 120 14.04 6.26 -6.27
CA LEU A 120 13.22 5.30 -7.00
C LEU A 120 13.88 4.82 -8.30
N TYR A 121 14.64 5.68 -8.96
CA TYR A 121 15.34 5.40 -10.21
C TYR A 121 16.86 5.33 -10.06
N ALA A 122 17.38 5.13 -8.83
CA ALA A 122 18.82 5.14 -8.54
C ALA A 122 19.62 4.13 -9.39
N TYR A 123 19.02 2.98 -9.70
CA TYR A 123 19.65 1.93 -10.51
C TYR A 123 19.66 2.22 -12.01
N SER A 124 18.80 3.11 -12.50
CA SER A 124 18.68 3.48 -13.93
C SER A 124 19.15 4.91 -14.25
N GLY A 125 19.43 5.72 -13.22
CA GLY A 125 19.92 7.11 -13.35
C GLY A 125 18.92 8.11 -13.96
N ARG A 126 17.60 7.83 -13.93
CA ARG A 126 16.60 8.63 -14.66
C ARG A 126 15.69 9.50 -13.78
N GLY A 127 15.89 9.55 -12.47
CA GLY A 127 14.96 10.19 -11.53
C GLY A 127 15.40 11.58 -11.06
N GLY A 128 14.51 12.23 -10.31
CA GLY A 128 14.81 13.44 -9.56
C GLY A 128 14.58 14.76 -10.28
N GLU A 129 13.82 14.74 -11.38
CA GLU A 129 13.45 15.94 -12.14
C GLU A 129 11.95 15.95 -12.45
N TRP A 130 11.34 17.13 -12.48
CA TRP A 130 9.99 17.28 -13.01
C TRP A 130 9.96 16.97 -14.50
N LYS A 131 8.80 16.55 -14.99
CA LYS A 131 8.61 16.31 -16.43
C LYS A 131 8.95 17.53 -17.27
N ARG A 132 9.59 17.30 -18.41
CA ARG A 132 9.99 18.35 -19.36
C ARG A 132 9.03 18.47 -20.55
N THR A 133 8.20 17.46 -20.76
CA THR A 133 7.18 17.39 -21.81
C THR A 133 5.85 17.06 -21.20
N ASP A 134 4.77 17.51 -21.84
CA ASP A 134 3.42 17.18 -21.41
C ASP A 134 3.19 15.68 -21.49
N ASN A 135 2.46 15.15 -20.52
CA ASN A 135 2.04 13.75 -20.49
C ASN A 135 0.51 13.68 -20.43
N ILE A 136 -0.03 12.53 -20.80
CA ILE A 136 -1.46 12.23 -20.74
C ILE A 136 -1.67 10.95 -19.96
N ILE A 137 -2.75 10.90 -19.21
CA ILE A 137 -3.24 9.66 -18.61
C ILE A 137 -4.27 9.07 -19.54
N SER A 138 -3.95 7.91 -20.13
CA SER A 138 -4.83 7.23 -21.09
C SER A 138 -5.30 5.89 -20.55
N GLU A 139 -6.44 5.47 -21.04
CA GLU A 139 -7.10 4.22 -20.71
C GLU A 139 -7.41 3.47 -22.01
N THR A 140 -7.37 2.15 -21.95
CA THR A 140 -7.73 1.29 -23.08
C THR A 140 -9.07 0.63 -22.76
N ASP A 141 -10.08 0.84 -23.57
CA ASP A 141 -11.40 0.23 -23.39
C ASP A 141 -11.39 -1.29 -23.69
N ALA A 142 -12.49 -1.97 -23.39
CA ALA A 142 -12.64 -3.40 -23.62
C ALA A 142 -12.55 -3.80 -25.12
N ARG A 143 -12.61 -2.83 -26.05
CA ARG A 143 -12.46 -3.01 -27.50
C ARG A 143 -11.04 -2.73 -27.98
N GLY A 144 -10.11 -2.38 -27.07
CA GLY A 144 -8.72 -2.06 -27.40
C GLY A 144 -8.49 -0.61 -27.86
N ASN A 145 -9.50 0.27 -27.81
CA ASN A 145 -9.32 1.67 -28.19
C ASN A 145 -8.72 2.46 -27.05
N ARG A 146 -7.70 3.24 -27.34
CA ARG A 146 -7.06 4.14 -26.37
C ARG A 146 -7.74 5.50 -26.41
N HIS A 147 -8.17 5.99 -25.23
CA HIS A 147 -8.71 7.33 -25.05
C HIS A 147 -8.02 8.06 -23.90
N VAL A 148 -7.99 9.38 -23.98
CA VAL A 148 -7.43 10.22 -22.92
C VAL A 148 -8.42 10.24 -21.77
N ARG A 149 -7.99 9.79 -20.60
CA ARG A 149 -8.77 9.81 -19.37
C ARG A 149 -8.63 11.13 -18.62
N PHE A 150 -7.42 11.66 -18.59
CA PHE A 150 -7.10 12.91 -17.90
C PHE A 150 -5.87 13.58 -18.53
N GLU A 151 -5.90 14.88 -18.64
CA GLU A 151 -4.77 15.72 -19.06
C GLU A 151 -4.15 16.38 -17.82
N PRO A 152 -2.96 15.96 -17.38
CA PRO A 152 -2.29 16.54 -16.22
C PRO A 152 -1.87 18.00 -16.44
N VAL A 153 -1.39 18.64 -15.36
CA VAL A 153 -0.80 19.98 -15.45
C VAL A 153 0.34 19.99 -16.48
N PRO A 154 0.40 20.99 -17.39
CA PRO A 154 1.47 21.10 -18.38
C PRO A 154 2.86 21.18 -17.76
N ALA A 155 3.86 20.68 -18.47
CA ALA A 155 5.25 20.56 -17.97
C ALA A 155 5.80 21.89 -17.45
N TYR A 156 5.59 22.98 -18.18
CA TYR A 156 6.10 24.31 -17.80
C TYR A 156 5.47 24.90 -16.52
N ARG A 157 4.35 24.32 -16.03
CA ARG A 157 3.68 24.73 -14.77
C ARG A 157 3.88 23.72 -13.64
N THR A 158 4.52 22.61 -13.90
CA THR A 158 4.61 21.50 -12.94
C THR A 158 5.33 21.92 -11.64
N ALA A 159 6.43 22.65 -11.74
CA ALA A 159 7.18 23.10 -10.56
C ALA A 159 6.35 24.02 -9.66
N ASP A 160 5.68 25.01 -10.23
CA ASP A 160 4.83 25.96 -9.49
C ASP A 160 3.61 25.25 -8.87
N ALA A 161 3.03 24.29 -9.59
CA ALA A 161 1.91 23.51 -9.09
C ALA A 161 2.31 22.63 -7.89
N MET A 162 3.49 22.00 -7.95
CA MET A 162 4.01 21.17 -6.84
C MET A 162 4.37 22.03 -5.62
N GLU A 163 4.97 23.21 -5.82
CA GLU A 163 5.23 24.15 -4.72
C GLU A 163 3.95 24.60 -4.05
N SER A 164 2.95 24.99 -4.85
CA SER A 164 1.62 25.41 -4.34
C SER A 164 0.90 24.29 -3.61
N LEU A 165 0.92 23.06 -4.15
CA LEU A 165 0.35 21.87 -3.52
C LEU A 165 0.97 21.60 -2.15
N CYS A 166 2.31 21.52 -2.10
CA CYS A 166 3.03 21.19 -0.87
C CYS A 166 2.86 22.28 0.20
N THR A 167 2.84 23.55 -0.21
CA THR A 167 2.60 24.68 0.70
C THR A 167 1.21 24.64 1.28
N ALA A 168 0.17 24.51 0.45
CA ALA A 168 -1.21 24.41 0.90
C ALA A 168 -1.45 23.22 1.84
N PHE A 169 -0.86 22.06 1.53
CA PHE A 169 -0.99 20.88 2.38
C PHE A 169 -0.31 21.06 3.73
N ARG A 170 0.91 21.62 3.74
CA ARG A 170 1.63 21.93 4.99
C ARG A 170 0.85 22.90 5.87
N GLU A 171 0.33 23.97 5.29
CA GLU A 171 -0.50 24.96 6.01
C GLU A 171 -1.77 24.33 6.57
N ALA A 172 -2.43 23.47 5.79
CA ALA A 172 -3.63 22.76 6.25
C ALA A 172 -3.34 21.85 7.45
N LEU A 173 -2.20 21.15 7.46
CA LEU A 173 -1.77 20.32 8.59
C LEU A 173 -1.41 21.18 9.82
N GLN A 174 -0.65 22.27 9.64
CA GLN A 174 -0.23 23.16 10.72
C GLN A 174 -1.42 23.85 11.39
N ASN A 175 -2.38 24.29 10.59
CA ASN A 175 -3.59 24.97 11.06
C ASN A 175 -4.68 23.99 11.50
N ARG A 176 -4.44 22.67 11.42
CA ARG A 176 -5.41 21.62 11.77
C ARG A 176 -6.78 21.80 11.11
N VAL A 177 -6.75 22.12 9.81
CA VAL A 177 -7.96 22.38 9.01
C VAL A 177 -8.90 21.18 9.00
N ALA A 178 -8.34 19.96 8.98
CA ALA A 178 -9.06 18.71 9.10
C ALA A 178 -8.13 17.61 9.61
N GLU A 179 -8.70 16.44 9.94
CA GLU A 179 -7.96 15.24 10.28
C GLU A 179 -7.02 14.82 9.13
N PRO A 180 -5.78 14.36 9.43
CA PRO A 180 -4.84 13.90 8.41
C PRO A 180 -5.41 12.83 7.46
N LEU A 181 -6.30 11.95 7.95
CA LEU A 181 -6.97 10.94 7.12
C LEU A 181 -7.89 11.54 6.04
N VAL A 182 -8.29 12.80 6.19
CA VAL A 182 -9.01 13.56 5.17
C VAL A 182 -8.01 14.26 4.25
N LEU A 183 -7.01 14.94 4.80
CA LEU A 183 -6.07 15.76 4.04
C LEU A 183 -5.15 14.91 3.13
N ILE A 184 -4.73 13.72 3.59
CA ILE A 184 -3.83 12.85 2.84
C ILE A 184 -4.43 12.44 1.48
N PRO A 185 -5.63 11.85 1.38
CA PRO A 185 -6.19 11.48 0.08
C PRO A 185 -6.43 12.68 -0.83
N LEU A 186 -6.78 13.86 -0.28
CA LEU A 186 -6.88 15.07 -1.09
C LEU A 186 -5.52 15.41 -1.74
N PHE A 187 -4.45 15.45 -0.95
CA PHE A 187 -3.09 15.68 -1.43
C PHE A 187 -2.65 14.65 -2.49
N ILE A 188 -2.94 13.38 -2.27
CA ILE A 188 -2.56 12.31 -3.18
C ILE A 188 -3.32 12.40 -4.52
N LEU A 189 -4.61 12.74 -4.49
CA LEU A 189 -5.38 12.99 -5.71
C LEU A 189 -4.79 14.18 -6.50
N ASP A 190 -4.53 15.29 -5.81
CA ASP A 190 -3.96 16.49 -6.43
C ASP A 190 -2.57 16.22 -7.02
N PHE A 191 -1.72 15.46 -6.30
CA PHE A 191 -0.44 15.00 -6.82
C PHE A 191 -0.59 14.19 -8.12
N LEU A 192 -1.55 13.27 -8.15
CA LEU A 192 -1.84 12.45 -9.35
C LEU A 192 -2.43 13.28 -10.49
N CYS A 193 -3.19 14.33 -10.20
CA CYS A 193 -3.70 15.27 -11.22
C CYS A 193 -2.61 16.19 -11.77
N ILE A 194 -1.64 16.59 -10.95
CA ILE A 194 -0.44 17.30 -11.44
C ILE A 194 0.41 16.36 -12.30
N HIS A 195 0.55 15.10 -11.89
CA HIS A 195 1.35 14.07 -12.55
C HIS A 195 2.77 14.54 -12.87
N PRO A 196 3.57 14.90 -11.83
CA PRO A 196 4.73 15.77 -11.98
C PRO A 196 5.94 15.13 -12.69
N PHE A 197 5.98 13.82 -12.81
CA PHE A 197 7.10 13.08 -13.38
C PHE A 197 6.77 12.53 -14.77
N ALA A 198 7.80 12.28 -15.57
CA ALA A 198 7.64 11.61 -16.86
C ALA A 198 7.17 10.15 -16.69
N ASP A 199 7.60 9.49 -15.61
CA ASP A 199 7.25 8.12 -15.23
C ASP A 199 7.28 7.98 -13.70
N GLY A 200 6.68 6.92 -13.13
CA GLY A 200 6.73 6.60 -11.70
C GLY A 200 5.74 7.37 -10.81
N ASN A 201 4.82 8.17 -11.36
CA ASN A 201 3.86 8.95 -10.57
C ASN A 201 2.97 8.07 -9.68
N GLY A 202 2.51 6.94 -10.18
CA GLY A 202 1.70 5.98 -9.40
C GLY A 202 2.49 5.39 -8.24
N ARG A 203 3.73 4.96 -8.44
CA ARG A 203 4.61 4.45 -7.38
C ARG A 203 4.93 5.54 -6.35
N MET A 204 5.24 6.74 -6.80
CA MET A 204 5.47 7.89 -5.93
C MET A 204 4.24 8.25 -5.10
N SER A 205 3.04 8.24 -5.67
CA SER A 205 1.80 8.50 -4.91
C SER A 205 1.59 7.49 -3.78
N ARG A 206 1.89 6.20 -4.00
CA ARG A 206 1.78 5.15 -2.97
C ARG A 206 2.87 5.30 -1.89
N LEU A 207 4.11 5.60 -2.27
CA LEU A 207 5.18 5.91 -1.31
C LEU A 207 4.87 7.16 -0.48
N LEU A 208 4.34 8.22 -1.09
CA LEU A 208 3.89 9.41 -0.39
C LEU A 208 2.72 9.12 0.54
N THR A 209 1.79 8.27 0.14
CA THR A 209 0.69 7.79 1.00
C THR A 209 1.26 7.14 2.27
N THR A 210 2.18 6.20 2.12
CA THR A 210 2.84 5.52 3.25
C THR A 210 3.60 6.50 4.14
N LEU A 211 4.34 7.44 3.55
CA LEU A 211 5.05 8.49 4.27
C LEU A 211 4.10 9.33 5.12
N LEU A 212 3.04 9.85 4.52
CA LEU A 212 2.10 10.76 5.17
C LEU A 212 1.28 10.07 6.26
N LEU A 213 0.87 8.81 6.03
CA LEU A 213 0.21 7.99 7.04
C LEU A 213 1.12 7.75 8.25
N ASN A 214 2.37 7.32 8.04
CA ASN A 214 3.33 7.09 9.12
C ASN A 214 3.59 8.37 9.92
N ARG A 215 3.77 9.52 9.26
CA ARG A 215 3.94 10.83 9.91
C ARG A 215 2.75 11.24 10.76
N SER A 216 1.57 10.78 10.39
CA SER A 216 0.31 11.08 11.09
C SER A 216 -0.07 10.01 12.11
N GLY A 217 0.81 9.04 12.38
CA GLY A 217 0.61 7.99 13.38
C GLY A 217 -0.36 6.89 12.92
N TYR A 218 -0.49 6.69 11.60
CA TYR A 218 -1.26 5.59 11.00
C TYR A 218 -0.29 4.60 10.31
N ASP A 219 0.34 3.76 11.10
CA ASP A 219 1.46 2.93 10.67
C ASP A 219 1.07 1.51 10.25
N VAL A 220 -0.22 1.22 10.08
CA VAL A 220 -0.72 -0.10 9.66
C VAL A 220 -0.06 -0.59 8.38
N GLY A 221 0.30 0.30 7.46
CA GLY A 221 1.02 -0.01 6.22
C GLY A 221 2.42 -0.63 6.43
N ARG A 222 2.98 -0.53 7.64
CA ARG A 222 4.23 -1.20 8.01
C ARG A 222 4.07 -2.71 8.23
N TYR A 223 2.84 -3.16 8.52
CA TYR A 223 2.52 -4.54 8.89
C TYR A 223 1.63 -5.24 7.86
N ILE A 224 0.79 -4.47 7.17
CA ILE A 224 -0.11 -4.94 6.11
C ILE A 224 0.09 -4.07 4.87
N SER A 225 0.40 -4.69 3.74
CA SER A 225 0.61 -3.95 2.49
C SER A 225 -0.68 -3.30 1.98
N LEU A 226 -0.71 -1.96 1.97
CA LEU A 226 -1.80 -1.19 1.37
C LEU A 226 -1.82 -1.39 -0.14
N GLU A 227 -0.65 -1.48 -0.78
CA GLU A 227 -0.50 -1.69 -2.21
C GLU A 227 -1.06 -3.05 -2.65
N HIS A 228 -0.88 -4.09 -1.82
CA HIS A 228 -1.48 -5.40 -2.09
C HIS A 228 -3.02 -5.36 -2.01
N ILE A 229 -3.58 -4.61 -1.06
CA ILE A 229 -5.03 -4.38 -0.96
C ILE A 229 -5.53 -3.63 -2.20
N ILE A 230 -4.82 -2.58 -2.64
CA ILE A 230 -5.14 -1.79 -3.82
C ILE A 230 -5.07 -2.66 -5.08
N ASP A 231 -4.02 -3.46 -5.25
CA ASP A 231 -3.83 -4.32 -6.43
C ASP A 231 -4.92 -5.40 -6.53
N SER A 232 -5.36 -5.93 -5.38
CA SER A 232 -6.46 -6.91 -5.34
C SER A 232 -7.83 -6.35 -5.75
N ALA A 233 -8.00 -5.02 -5.75
CA ALA A 233 -9.21 -4.28 -6.10
C ALA A 233 -8.88 -3.10 -7.05
N LYS A 234 -8.00 -3.34 -8.01
CA LYS A 234 -7.42 -2.34 -8.91
C LYS A 234 -8.47 -1.50 -9.67
N GLU A 235 -9.56 -2.12 -10.09
CA GLU A 235 -10.67 -1.43 -10.78
C GLU A 235 -11.32 -0.35 -9.89
N GLY A 236 -11.55 -0.66 -8.61
CA GLY A 236 -12.09 0.29 -7.64
C GLY A 236 -11.15 1.47 -7.40
N TYR A 237 -9.84 1.22 -7.38
CA TYR A 237 -8.82 2.28 -7.25
C TYR A 237 -8.89 3.26 -8.43
N TYR A 238 -8.82 2.76 -9.65
CA TYR A 238 -8.86 3.63 -10.83
C TYR A 238 -10.22 4.28 -11.03
N GLY A 239 -11.32 3.58 -10.73
CA GLY A 239 -12.67 4.14 -10.79
C GLY A 239 -12.85 5.31 -9.82
N SER A 240 -12.34 5.19 -8.59
CA SER A 240 -12.39 6.28 -7.59
C SER A 240 -11.53 7.48 -7.99
N LEU A 241 -10.35 7.25 -8.55
CA LEU A 241 -9.50 8.32 -9.08
C LEU A 241 -10.15 9.04 -10.25
N GLN A 242 -10.78 8.30 -11.19
CA GLN A 242 -11.46 8.85 -12.34
C GLN A 242 -12.64 9.72 -11.91
N ALA A 243 -13.50 9.20 -11.03
CA ALA A 243 -14.64 9.94 -10.51
C ALA A 243 -14.19 11.23 -9.81
N SER A 244 -13.12 11.17 -9.02
CA SER A 244 -12.66 12.31 -8.25
C SER A 244 -11.84 13.34 -9.06
N SER A 245 -11.21 12.96 -10.17
CA SER A 245 -10.44 13.90 -11.00
C SER A 245 -11.28 14.68 -12.01
N ALA A 246 -12.55 14.32 -12.20
CA ALA A 246 -13.44 15.03 -13.10
C ALA A 246 -13.62 16.50 -12.67
N GLY A 247 -13.40 17.45 -13.62
CA GLY A 247 -13.51 18.87 -13.35
C GLY A 247 -12.42 19.44 -12.42
N TRP A 248 -11.30 18.75 -12.22
CA TRP A 248 -10.23 19.18 -11.32
C TRP A 248 -9.63 20.53 -11.74
N HIS A 249 -9.37 20.75 -13.02
CA HIS A 249 -8.83 22.02 -13.54
C HIS A 249 -9.73 23.23 -13.30
N GLU A 250 -11.05 23.00 -13.24
CA GLU A 250 -12.08 24.00 -13.01
C GLU A 250 -12.43 24.19 -11.52
N ASN A 251 -11.67 23.57 -10.60
CA ASN A 251 -11.95 23.53 -9.15
C ASN A 251 -13.33 22.92 -8.81
N ARG A 252 -13.78 21.94 -9.61
CA ARG A 252 -15.05 21.21 -9.45
C ARG A 252 -14.85 19.73 -9.12
N ALA A 253 -13.63 19.34 -8.79
CA ALA A 253 -13.31 17.98 -8.38
C ALA A 253 -14.17 17.53 -7.20
N ASP A 254 -14.69 16.31 -7.25
CA ASP A 254 -15.34 15.65 -6.13
C ASP A 254 -14.36 14.66 -5.48
N TYR A 255 -13.80 15.02 -4.35
CA TYR A 255 -12.84 14.17 -3.63
C TYR A 255 -13.48 12.98 -2.89
N VAL A 256 -14.80 12.98 -2.70
CA VAL A 256 -15.51 11.98 -1.88
C VAL A 256 -15.26 10.54 -2.35
N PRO A 257 -15.35 10.18 -3.63
CA PRO A 257 -15.14 8.81 -4.08
C PRO A 257 -13.74 8.28 -3.71
N PHE A 258 -12.70 9.11 -3.88
CA PHE A 258 -11.33 8.69 -3.56
C PHE A 258 -11.07 8.65 -2.05
N VAL A 259 -11.62 9.59 -1.28
CA VAL A 259 -11.54 9.57 0.19
C VAL A 259 -12.21 8.33 0.77
N ARG A 260 -13.40 7.96 0.29
CA ARG A 260 -14.09 6.72 0.70
C ARG A 260 -13.27 5.48 0.40
N TYR A 261 -12.75 5.40 -0.82
CA TYR A 261 -11.88 4.29 -1.23
C TYR A 261 -10.64 4.18 -0.32
N PHE A 262 -9.95 5.28 -0.09
CA PHE A 262 -8.77 5.36 0.77
C PHE A 262 -9.05 4.88 2.20
N LEU A 263 -10.12 5.36 2.82
CA LEU A 263 -10.53 4.94 4.16
C LEU A 263 -10.91 3.46 4.19
N GLY A 264 -11.58 2.96 3.15
CA GLY A 264 -11.91 1.54 2.99
C GLY A 264 -10.66 0.65 2.94
N VAL A 265 -9.60 1.08 2.24
CA VAL A 265 -8.30 0.38 2.22
C VAL A 265 -7.68 0.32 3.62
N LEU A 266 -7.71 1.43 4.38
CA LEU A 266 -7.21 1.44 5.76
C LEU A 266 -8.00 0.54 6.69
N ILE A 267 -9.34 0.56 6.61
CA ILE A 267 -10.19 -0.33 7.41
C ILE A 267 -9.85 -1.80 7.11
N LYS A 268 -9.70 -2.15 5.83
CA LYS A 268 -9.32 -3.51 5.43
C LYS A 268 -7.95 -3.89 5.98
N ALA A 269 -6.97 -2.98 5.94
CA ALA A 269 -5.63 -3.22 6.49
C ALA A 269 -5.65 -3.43 8.01
N TYR A 270 -6.33 -2.57 8.76
CA TYR A 270 -6.47 -2.73 10.20
C TYR A 270 -7.23 -4.00 10.60
N THR A 271 -8.30 -4.33 9.88
CA THR A 271 -9.06 -5.58 10.10
C THR A 271 -8.16 -6.80 9.89
N GLU A 272 -7.36 -6.80 8.82
CA GLU A 272 -6.44 -7.90 8.57
C GLU A 272 -5.35 -8.00 9.64
N LEU A 273 -4.78 -6.88 10.08
CA LEU A 273 -3.81 -6.86 11.17
C LEU A 273 -4.40 -7.42 12.45
N GLU A 274 -5.60 -6.99 12.82
CA GLU A 274 -6.31 -7.51 14.01
C GLU A 274 -6.55 -9.01 13.93
N LEU A 275 -6.98 -9.52 12.78
CA LEU A 275 -7.16 -10.96 12.55
C LEU A 275 -5.86 -11.74 12.71
N ARG A 276 -4.74 -11.24 12.19
CA ARG A 276 -3.42 -11.88 12.34
C ARG A 276 -2.94 -11.88 13.79
N MET A 277 -3.16 -10.79 14.51
CA MET A 277 -2.81 -10.69 15.94
C MET A 277 -3.65 -11.65 16.80
N ASN A 278 -4.95 -11.75 16.51
CA ASN A 278 -5.85 -12.69 17.21
C ASN A 278 -5.48 -14.15 16.97
N ALA A 279 -5.08 -14.50 15.75
CA ALA A 279 -4.64 -15.85 15.40
C ALA A 279 -3.42 -16.30 16.24
N VAL A 280 -2.50 -15.39 16.57
CA VAL A 280 -1.35 -15.69 17.43
C VAL A 280 -1.74 -15.76 18.91
N GLY A 281 -2.65 -14.90 19.36
CA GLY A 281 -3.17 -14.94 20.74
C GLY A 281 -3.86 -16.27 21.07
N THR A 282 -4.64 -16.83 20.14
CA THR A 282 -5.29 -18.16 20.30
C THR A 282 -4.29 -19.31 20.13
N ALA A 283 -3.20 -19.10 19.39
CA ALA A 283 -2.16 -20.11 19.15
C ALA A 283 -1.35 -20.49 20.38
N LYS A 284 -1.29 -19.65 21.41
CA LYS A 284 -0.61 -19.96 22.69
C LYS A 284 -1.33 -21.05 23.50
N THR A 285 -2.57 -21.41 23.14
CA THR A 285 -3.42 -22.29 23.98
C THR A 285 -3.76 -23.63 23.36
N SER A 286 -3.60 -23.85 22.02
CA SER A 286 -3.92 -25.15 21.40
C SER A 286 -2.98 -25.51 20.24
N LYS A 287 -2.71 -26.84 20.09
CA LYS A 287 -1.88 -27.36 18.99
C LYS A 287 -2.45 -27.00 17.59
N PRO A 288 -3.77 -27.10 17.29
CA PRO A 288 -4.35 -26.64 16.03
C PRO A 288 -4.22 -25.12 15.82
N GLY A 289 -4.36 -24.31 16.88
CA GLY A 289 -4.19 -22.87 16.82
C GLY A 289 -2.78 -22.46 16.43
N ARG A 290 -1.74 -23.20 16.88
CA ARG A 290 -0.35 -22.98 16.47
C ARG A 290 -0.14 -23.28 14.99
N VAL A 291 -0.78 -24.31 14.44
CA VAL A 291 -0.76 -24.59 12.99
C VAL A 291 -1.42 -23.46 12.20
N LYS A 292 -2.56 -22.94 12.67
CA LYS A 292 -3.25 -21.78 12.06
C LYS A 292 -2.35 -20.53 12.04
N ALA A 293 -1.62 -20.27 13.12
CA ALA A 293 -0.70 -19.14 13.23
C ALA A 293 0.46 -19.18 12.23
N LEU A 294 0.95 -20.38 11.86
CA LEU A 294 1.98 -20.49 10.82
C LEU A 294 1.52 -19.95 9.47
N PHE A 295 0.26 -20.15 9.11
CA PHE A 295 -0.33 -19.60 7.88
C PHE A 295 -0.53 -18.07 7.95
N ALA A 296 -0.78 -17.52 9.14
CA ALA A 296 -0.83 -16.07 9.34
C ALA A 296 0.54 -15.40 9.15
N GLN A 297 1.61 -16.15 9.43
CA GLN A 297 3.01 -15.69 9.37
C GLN A 297 3.73 -16.09 8.07
N SER A 298 3.09 -16.87 7.20
CA SER A 298 3.74 -17.38 5.98
C SER A 298 3.48 -16.48 4.78
N LEU A 299 4.54 -16.26 3.98
CA LEU A 299 4.52 -15.52 2.71
C LEU A 299 4.05 -16.37 1.52
N GLY A 300 3.90 -17.68 1.72
CA GLY A 300 3.61 -18.59 0.61
C GLY A 300 3.13 -19.95 1.08
N PRO A 301 3.02 -20.90 0.14
CA PRO A 301 2.57 -22.24 0.45
C PRO A 301 3.44 -22.94 1.48
N LEU A 302 2.83 -23.59 2.45
CA LEU A 302 3.48 -24.46 3.43
C LEU A 302 3.18 -25.91 3.12
N LYS A 303 4.22 -26.77 3.10
CA LYS A 303 4.08 -28.21 3.07
C LYS A 303 3.87 -28.75 4.49
N LYS A 304 3.34 -29.97 4.62
CA LYS A 304 3.25 -30.64 5.93
C LYS A 304 4.61 -30.77 6.63
N SER A 305 5.69 -31.00 5.86
CA SER A 305 7.06 -31.03 6.37
C SER A 305 7.48 -29.73 7.03
N ASP A 306 7.16 -28.59 6.40
CA ASP A 306 7.55 -27.27 6.89
C ASP A 306 6.80 -26.93 8.19
N ILE A 307 5.55 -27.39 8.31
CA ILE A 307 4.75 -27.24 9.53
C ILE A 307 5.30 -28.12 10.66
N ALA A 308 5.68 -29.37 10.34
CA ALA A 308 6.25 -30.30 11.32
C ALA A 308 7.62 -29.81 11.83
N GLU A 309 8.44 -29.27 10.95
CA GLU A 309 9.74 -28.67 11.33
C GLU A 309 9.57 -27.46 12.28
N LYS A 310 8.58 -26.61 12.01
CA LYS A 310 8.27 -25.43 12.85
C LYS A 310 7.52 -25.75 14.14
N CYS A 311 6.90 -26.93 14.22
CA CYS A 311 6.15 -27.39 15.38
C CYS A 311 6.53 -28.83 15.73
N PRO A 312 7.77 -29.11 16.17
CA PRO A 312 8.27 -30.48 16.38
C PRO A 312 7.55 -31.24 17.51
N ASP A 313 6.84 -30.53 18.39
CA ASP A 313 6.02 -31.07 19.48
C ASP A 313 4.57 -31.43 19.05
N ILE A 314 4.20 -31.18 17.79
CA ILE A 314 2.89 -31.50 17.23
C ILE A 314 3.01 -32.72 16.32
N SER A 315 2.27 -33.80 16.64
CA SER A 315 2.26 -34.99 15.79
C SER A 315 1.70 -34.72 14.40
N LEU A 316 2.22 -35.42 13.39
CA LEU A 316 1.74 -35.32 12.00
C LEU A 316 0.21 -35.50 11.88
N THR A 317 -0.37 -36.42 12.65
CA THR A 317 -1.82 -36.65 12.69
C THR A 317 -2.57 -35.41 13.18
N THR A 318 -2.02 -34.69 14.16
CA THR A 318 -2.63 -33.45 14.67
C THR A 318 -2.50 -32.33 13.65
N ILE A 319 -1.36 -32.23 12.96
CA ILE A 319 -1.16 -31.28 11.84
C ILE A 319 -2.19 -31.56 10.73
N GLU A 320 -2.38 -32.82 10.34
CA GLU A 320 -3.35 -33.19 9.30
C GLU A 320 -4.79 -32.85 9.68
N ARG A 321 -5.18 -33.12 10.92
CA ARG A 321 -6.52 -32.72 11.43
C ARG A 321 -6.68 -31.19 11.42
N ALA A 322 -5.67 -30.45 11.83
CA ALA A 322 -5.69 -28.99 11.80
C ALA A 322 -5.80 -28.46 10.35
N LEU A 323 -5.04 -29.01 9.41
CA LEU A 323 -5.12 -28.64 8.00
C LEU A 323 -6.49 -28.93 7.41
N HIS A 324 -7.09 -30.09 7.74
CA HIS A 324 -8.43 -30.45 7.27
C HIS A 324 -9.50 -29.49 7.83
N ALA A 325 -9.42 -29.14 9.11
CA ALA A 325 -10.31 -28.17 9.73
C ALA A 325 -10.19 -26.79 9.09
N LEU A 326 -8.95 -26.29 8.89
CA LEU A 326 -8.69 -25.00 8.26
C LEU A 326 -9.16 -24.93 6.80
N GLN A 327 -9.12 -26.06 6.08
CA GLN A 327 -9.72 -26.14 4.73
C GLN A 327 -11.26 -26.11 4.80
N GLY A 328 -11.86 -26.80 5.75
CA GLY A 328 -13.31 -26.77 5.99
C GLY A 328 -13.82 -25.39 6.37
N GLU A 329 -13.03 -24.62 7.14
CA GLU A 329 -13.29 -23.23 7.47
C GLU A 329 -13.08 -22.27 6.27
N GLY A 330 -12.54 -22.77 5.14
CA GLY A 330 -12.16 -21.92 4.00
C GLY A 330 -10.97 -20.98 4.26
N TYR A 331 -10.23 -21.19 5.35
CA TYR A 331 -9.08 -20.36 5.73
C TYR A 331 -7.84 -20.63 4.88
N ILE A 332 -7.64 -21.89 4.47
CA ILE A 332 -6.57 -22.31 3.57
C ILE A 332 -7.11 -23.09 2.38
N VAL A 333 -6.35 -23.06 1.28
CA VAL A 333 -6.59 -23.92 0.11
C VAL A 333 -5.42 -24.84 -0.13
N ARG A 334 -5.72 -26.07 -0.56
CA ARG A 334 -4.71 -27.06 -0.96
C ARG A 334 -4.30 -26.81 -2.40
N ILE A 335 -3.00 -26.78 -2.67
CA ILE A 335 -2.41 -26.68 -4.00
C ILE A 335 -1.46 -27.85 -4.27
N GLY A 336 -1.26 -28.19 -5.54
CA GLY A 336 -0.42 -29.32 -5.94
C GLY A 336 -1.02 -30.69 -5.67
N LYS A 337 -0.32 -31.75 -6.10
CA LYS A 337 -0.70 -33.16 -5.90
C LYS A 337 0.51 -33.99 -5.45
N GLY A 338 0.27 -35.07 -4.70
CA GLY A 338 1.30 -36.00 -4.24
C GLY A 338 2.37 -35.29 -3.40
N ARG A 339 3.65 -35.48 -3.72
CA ARG A 339 4.78 -34.87 -3.00
C ARG A 339 4.84 -33.34 -3.12
N ALA A 340 4.19 -32.75 -4.12
CA ALA A 340 4.10 -31.30 -4.32
C ALA A 340 2.91 -30.66 -3.58
N THR A 341 2.16 -31.44 -2.78
CA THR A 341 1.04 -30.90 -2.00
C THR A 341 1.53 -29.85 -1.00
N ALA A 342 0.96 -28.65 -1.08
CA ALA A 342 1.16 -27.57 -0.15
C ALA A 342 -0.19 -26.89 0.14
N TYR A 343 -0.20 -26.03 1.13
CA TYR A 343 -1.37 -25.29 1.57
C TYR A 343 -1.04 -23.81 1.59
N VAL A 344 -1.96 -22.97 1.15
CA VAL A 344 -1.81 -21.53 1.13
C VAL A 344 -3.06 -20.90 1.74
N ARG A 345 -2.90 -19.76 2.38
CA ARG A 345 -4.04 -18.97 2.86
C ARG A 345 -4.88 -18.52 1.66
N LYS A 346 -6.23 -18.59 1.78
CA LYS A 346 -7.16 -18.32 0.68
C LYS A 346 -7.07 -16.88 0.15
N ASP A 347 -6.67 -15.95 1.03
CA ASP A 347 -6.56 -14.50 0.74
C ASP A 347 -5.10 -14.03 0.59
N ALA A 348 -4.16 -14.95 0.35
CA ALA A 348 -2.74 -14.65 0.19
C ALA A 348 -2.33 -14.60 -1.29
#